data_ae9eb5182b7d4866f467ab12dda23478
#
_entry.id   ae9eb5182b7d4866f467ab12dda23478
#
_cell.length_a   1.000
_cell.length_b   1.000
_cell.length_c   1.000
_cell.angle_alpha   90.00
_cell.angle_beta   90.00
_cell.angle_gamma   90.00
#
_symmetry.space_group_name_H-M   'P 1'
#
loop_
_entity.id
_entity.type
_entity.pdbx_description
1 polymer ?
#
loop_
_entity_poly.entity_id
_entity_poly.type
_entity_poly.pdbx_seq_one_letter_code
_entity_poly.pdbx_strand_id
1 'polypeptide(L)'
;ASDVYKRQMYGTLIGYMRHNGFIPWDDDMDVCMLRPEYDKFVAYCNEHEEELYPFKLMSKYTADDYPFNLQRFCDTRFKMVKTDGLSDAGMGLFIDIYPLDALGNVKNGAKKQIEKKKTFWMQCVGCAQSKNIMGTNKSFVKRLLRFPVYLYSHVKGTKYFLDKFDVLTNSYSYENSKYVGDLIWDNCVTYYEKEWFEDVEDIIFEGVKTKIPVQAKKVLEEEYGDYMTPPPEEERVPYHEYII
;
A
#
# COMPACT_ATOMS: atom_id res chain seq x y z
N ALA A 1 -9.71 -15.41 17.35
CA ALA A 1 -8.63 -14.82 16.63
C ALA A 1 -8.23 -15.72 15.47
N SER A 2 -8.24 -15.16 14.28
CA SER A 2 -7.84 -15.86 13.06
C SER A 2 -6.33 -16.03 13.02
N ASP A 3 -5.84 -17.21 12.58
CA ASP A 3 -4.42 -17.48 12.33
C ASP A 3 -3.91 -16.73 11.07
N VAL A 4 -4.07 -15.40 11.05
CA VAL A 4 -3.51 -14.56 10.00
C VAL A 4 -2.20 -13.96 10.48
N TYR A 5 -1.14 -14.15 9.71
CA TYR A 5 0.19 -13.63 10.01
C TYR A 5 0.43 -12.33 9.26
N LYS A 6 0.32 -11.21 9.99
CA LYS A 6 0.86 -9.94 9.50
C LYS A 6 2.37 -9.89 9.79
N ARG A 7 3.11 -9.28 8.88
CA ARG A 7 4.56 -9.09 8.97
C ARG A 7 4.88 -7.61 8.76
N GLN A 8 5.78 -7.06 9.55
CA GLN A 8 6.27 -5.71 9.29
C GLN A 8 6.91 -5.64 7.91
N MET A 9 6.74 -4.51 7.25
CA MET A 9 7.24 -4.27 5.90
C MET A 9 7.77 -2.84 5.77
N TYR A 10 8.44 -2.54 4.69
CA TYR A 10 8.90 -1.21 4.28
C TYR A 10 9.60 -0.41 5.39
N GLY A 11 9.16 0.83 5.65
CA GLY A 11 9.71 1.71 6.67
C GLY A 11 9.73 1.09 8.06
N THR A 12 8.65 0.44 8.46
CA THR A 12 8.54 -0.24 9.76
C THR A 12 9.55 -1.38 9.91
N LEU A 13 9.79 -2.17 8.85
CA LEU A 13 10.79 -3.25 8.87
C LEU A 13 12.22 -2.69 8.88
N ILE A 14 12.51 -1.63 8.10
CA ILE A 14 13.80 -0.92 8.17
C ILE A 14 14.02 -0.38 9.57
N GLY A 15 13.01 0.21 10.18
CA GLY A 15 13.06 0.73 11.54
C GLY A 15 13.51 -0.33 12.53
N TYR A 16 12.91 -1.50 12.51
CA TYR A 16 13.33 -2.62 13.35
C TYR A 16 14.79 -3.02 13.09
N MET A 17 15.17 -3.24 11.82
CA MET A 17 16.48 -3.76 11.45
C MET A 17 17.61 -2.76 11.66
N ARG A 18 17.38 -1.46 11.50
CA ARG A 18 18.39 -0.40 11.52
C ARG A 18 18.39 0.41 12.81
N HIS A 19 17.21 0.66 13.41
CA HIS A 19 17.05 1.55 14.57
C HIS A 19 16.59 0.80 15.82
N ASN A 20 16.24 -0.48 15.71
CA ASN A 20 15.65 -1.28 16.78
C ASN A 20 14.34 -0.67 17.34
N GLY A 21 13.58 0.01 16.49
CA GLY A 21 12.35 0.73 16.75
C GLY A 21 11.90 1.47 15.49
N PHE A 22 11.04 2.49 15.62
CA PHE A 22 10.68 3.34 14.48
C PHE A 22 11.88 4.08 13.91
N ILE A 23 11.84 4.37 12.61
CA ILE A 23 12.70 5.37 12.01
C ILE A 23 12.30 6.72 12.60
N PRO A 24 13.22 7.57 13.13
CA PRO A 24 12.85 8.77 13.91
C PRO A 24 12.01 9.82 13.18
N TRP A 25 11.96 9.76 11.85
CA TRP A 25 11.18 10.67 10.99
C TRP A 25 10.07 9.97 10.23
N ASP A 26 9.81 8.69 10.50
CA ASP A 26 8.74 7.90 9.93
C ASP A 26 7.50 8.02 10.82
N ASP A 27 6.35 8.25 10.23
CA ASP A 27 5.12 8.59 10.94
C ASP A 27 3.94 7.65 10.60
N ASP A 28 4.22 6.54 9.94
CA ASP A 28 3.25 5.50 9.61
C ASP A 28 3.74 4.10 10.02
N MET A 29 2.87 3.13 9.85
CA MET A 29 3.18 1.73 10.12
C MET A 29 2.73 0.88 8.94
N ASP A 30 3.69 0.14 8.40
CA ASP A 30 3.48 -0.76 7.27
C ASP A 30 3.51 -2.23 7.71
N VAL A 31 2.49 -2.97 7.32
CA VAL A 31 2.48 -4.43 7.44
C VAL A 31 2.08 -5.06 6.12
N CYS A 32 2.59 -6.25 5.86
CA CYS A 32 2.16 -7.05 4.72
C CYS A 32 1.55 -8.38 5.16
N MET A 33 0.72 -8.91 4.29
CA MET A 33 0.14 -10.25 4.39
C MET A 33 0.22 -10.95 3.04
N LEU A 34 0.47 -12.24 3.03
CA LEU A 34 0.28 -13.05 1.83
C LEU A 34 -1.20 -13.02 1.42
N ARG A 35 -1.51 -13.01 0.12
CA ARG A 35 -2.88 -12.84 -0.40
C ARG A 35 -3.94 -13.69 0.31
N PRO A 36 -3.76 -14.99 0.55
CA PRO A 36 -4.78 -15.78 1.25
C PRO A 36 -5.03 -15.36 2.72
N GLU A 37 -3.99 -14.85 3.39
CA GLU A 37 -4.11 -14.33 4.77
C GLU A 37 -4.79 -12.97 4.77
N TYR A 38 -4.45 -12.13 3.80
CA TYR A 38 -5.05 -10.82 3.58
C TYR A 38 -6.56 -10.94 3.34
N ASP A 39 -6.98 -11.85 2.45
CA ASP A 39 -8.40 -12.04 2.14
C ASP A 39 -9.20 -12.53 3.36
N LYS A 40 -8.61 -13.42 4.19
CA LYS A 40 -9.21 -13.82 5.47
C LYS A 40 -9.33 -12.65 6.45
N PHE A 41 -8.30 -11.82 6.55
CA PHE A 41 -8.33 -10.63 7.39
C PHE A 41 -9.41 -9.65 6.95
N VAL A 42 -9.51 -9.38 5.66
CA VAL A 42 -10.54 -8.49 5.09
C VAL A 42 -11.95 -9.04 5.37
N ALA A 43 -12.18 -10.34 5.14
CA ALA A 43 -13.46 -10.98 5.43
C ALA A 43 -13.82 -10.85 6.91
N TYR A 44 -12.88 -11.13 7.80
CA TYR A 44 -13.07 -10.99 9.25
C TYR A 44 -13.44 -9.56 9.65
N CYS A 45 -12.72 -8.55 9.15
CA CYS A 45 -13.03 -7.16 9.46
C CYS A 45 -14.41 -6.72 8.97
N ASN A 46 -14.84 -7.21 7.81
CA ASN A 46 -16.17 -6.90 7.28
C ASN A 46 -17.29 -7.58 8.07
N GLU A 47 -17.09 -8.82 8.53
CA GLU A 47 -18.05 -9.57 9.31
C GLU A 47 -18.20 -9.06 10.75
N HIS A 48 -17.14 -8.45 11.32
CA HIS A 48 -17.08 -8.02 12.73
C HIS A 48 -16.91 -6.50 12.87
N GLU A 49 -17.37 -5.70 11.89
CA GLU A 49 -17.15 -4.25 11.87
C GLU A 49 -17.64 -3.57 13.17
N GLU A 50 -18.78 -3.95 13.70
CA GLU A 50 -19.33 -3.39 14.95
C GLU A 50 -18.50 -3.73 16.19
N GLU A 51 -17.96 -4.96 16.25
CA GLU A 51 -17.13 -5.41 17.38
C GLU A 51 -15.74 -4.76 17.39
N LEU A 52 -15.24 -4.38 16.22
CA LEU A 52 -13.94 -3.76 16.05
C LEU A 52 -13.93 -2.27 16.44
N TYR A 53 -15.09 -1.63 16.58
CA TYR A 53 -15.14 -0.20 16.94
C TYR A 53 -14.26 0.12 18.15
N PRO A 54 -13.43 1.17 18.15
CA PRO A 54 -13.39 2.28 17.19
C PRO A 54 -12.50 2.04 15.96
N PHE A 55 -12.02 0.82 15.76
CA PHE A 55 -11.19 0.48 14.61
C PHE A 55 -12.04 0.05 13.42
N LYS A 56 -11.62 0.42 12.22
CA LYS A 56 -12.32 0.12 10.97
C LYS A 56 -11.34 -0.17 9.84
N LEU A 57 -11.67 -1.18 9.02
CA LEU A 57 -10.98 -1.41 7.77
C LEU A 57 -11.54 -0.46 6.70
N MET A 58 -10.72 0.50 6.30
CA MET A 58 -11.06 1.47 5.24
C MET A 58 -10.60 0.93 3.88
N SER A 59 -11.50 0.93 2.92
CA SER A 59 -11.25 0.42 1.56
C SER A 59 -12.18 1.04 0.54
N LYS A 60 -11.90 0.84 -0.74
CA LYS A 60 -12.80 1.20 -1.85
C LYS A 60 -14.16 0.48 -1.82
N TYR A 61 -14.33 -0.52 -0.96
CA TYR A 61 -15.59 -1.27 -0.77
C TYR A 61 -16.38 -0.81 0.45
N THR A 62 -15.73 -0.13 1.40
CA THR A 62 -16.35 0.34 2.66
C THR A 62 -16.69 1.82 2.66
N ALA A 63 -16.11 2.61 1.74
CA ALA A 63 -16.39 4.04 1.59
C ALA A 63 -16.33 4.44 0.11
N ASP A 64 -17.40 5.05 -0.40
CA ASP A 64 -17.56 5.39 -1.82
C ASP A 64 -16.52 6.38 -2.34
N ASP A 65 -16.03 7.25 -1.46
CA ASP A 65 -15.04 8.28 -1.76
C ASP A 65 -13.61 7.88 -1.38
N TYR A 66 -13.39 6.62 -0.96
CA TYR A 66 -12.06 6.12 -0.62
C TYR A 66 -11.14 6.12 -1.86
N PRO A 67 -10.03 6.87 -1.82
CA PRO A 67 -9.28 7.16 -3.04
C PRO A 67 -8.18 6.15 -3.39
N PHE A 68 -7.95 5.14 -2.52
CA PHE A 68 -6.82 4.23 -2.65
C PHE A 68 -7.23 2.79 -2.95
N ASN A 69 -6.33 2.01 -3.54
CA ASN A 69 -6.46 0.55 -3.60
C ASN A 69 -5.98 -0.14 -2.33
N LEU A 70 -4.98 0.46 -1.67
CA LEU A 70 -4.45 -0.04 -0.41
C LEU A 70 -5.52 0.07 0.66
N GLN A 71 -5.72 -0.99 1.42
CA GLN A 71 -6.64 -0.96 2.56
C GLN A 71 -5.88 -0.51 3.80
N ARG A 72 -6.57 0.28 4.63
CA ARG A 72 -6.04 0.86 5.86
C ARG A 72 -6.87 0.42 7.05
N PHE A 73 -6.21 -0.07 8.08
CA PHE A 73 -6.88 -0.34 9.34
C PHE A 73 -6.75 0.88 10.24
N CYS A 74 -7.86 1.59 10.43
CA CYS A 74 -7.88 2.93 10.99
C CYS A 74 -8.50 2.95 12.39
N ASP A 75 -7.94 3.79 13.27
CA ASP A 75 -8.61 4.25 14.48
C ASP A 75 -9.41 5.51 14.15
N THR A 76 -10.73 5.40 14.12
CA THR A 76 -11.66 6.46 13.69
C THR A 76 -11.87 7.56 14.73
N ARG A 77 -11.29 7.44 15.93
CA ARG A 77 -11.32 8.52 16.96
C ARG A 77 -10.41 9.69 16.60
N PHE A 78 -9.41 9.46 15.76
CA PHE A 78 -8.51 10.47 15.25
C PHE A 78 -8.94 10.94 13.87
N LYS A 79 -8.43 12.08 13.43
CA LYS A 79 -8.64 12.57 12.06
C LYS A 79 -7.32 12.92 11.42
N MET A 80 -7.12 12.41 10.21
CA MET A 80 -5.98 12.79 9.40
C MET A 80 -6.21 14.16 8.77
N VAL A 81 -5.22 15.05 8.83
CA VAL A 81 -5.23 16.33 8.11
C VAL A 81 -4.75 16.08 6.69
N LYS A 82 -5.63 16.28 5.70
CA LYS A 82 -5.23 16.19 4.30
C LYS A 82 -4.90 17.54 3.71
N THR A 83 -3.71 17.64 3.20
CA THR A 83 -3.21 18.84 2.51
C THR A 83 -3.33 18.75 0.99
N ASP A 84 -3.57 17.56 0.43
CA ASP A 84 -3.57 17.30 -1.01
C ASP A 84 -4.92 17.52 -1.71
N GLY A 85 -5.98 17.79 -0.95
CA GLY A 85 -7.33 18.01 -1.47
C GLY A 85 -8.09 16.76 -1.91
N LEU A 86 -7.57 15.57 -1.64
CA LEU A 86 -8.28 14.30 -1.80
C LEU A 86 -9.30 14.10 -0.66
N SER A 87 -10.28 13.22 -0.84
CA SER A 87 -11.14 12.81 0.27
C SER A 87 -10.33 12.04 1.31
N ASP A 88 -10.59 12.32 2.59
CA ASP A 88 -10.06 11.50 3.68
C ASP A 88 -10.92 10.26 3.93
N ALA A 89 -12.09 10.18 3.31
CA ALA A 89 -13.06 9.10 3.48
C ALA A 89 -13.36 8.78 4.98
N GLY A 90 -13.09 9.72 5.88
CA GLY A 90 -13.21 9.52 7.33
C GLY A 90 -12.07 8.72 7.96
N MET A 91 -10.91 8.61 7.28
CA MET A 91 -9.73 7.96 7.84
C MET A 91 -9.19 8.73 9.05
N GLY A 92 -8.82 7.95 10.07
CA GLY A 92 -8.09 8.43 11.23
C GLY A 92 -6.62 8.02 11.22
N LEU A 93 -6.07 7.75 12.40
CA LEU A 93 -4.75 7.13 12.51
C LEU A 93 -4.81 5.72 11.93
N PHE A 94 -3.88 5.33 11.08
CA PHE A 94 -3.98 4.09 10.32
C PHE A 94 -2.70 3.25 10.33
N ILE A 95 -2.89 1.98 10.00
CA ILE A 95 -1.84 1.04 9.61
C ILE A 95 -2.11 0.66 8.15
N ASP A 96 -1.09 0.81 7.31
CA ASP A 96 -1.16 0.36 5.92
C ASP A 96 -0.96 -1.17 5.84
N ILE A 97 -1.87 -1.84 5.10
CA ILE A 97 -1.87 -3.30 5.00
C ILE A 97 -1.70 -3.70 3.54
N TYR A 98 -0.51 -4.17 3.22
CA TYR A 98 -0.11 -4.53 1.86
C TYR A 98 -0.37 -6.01 1.57
N PRO A 99 -1.22 -6.34 0.60
CA PRO A 99 -1.29 -7.70 0.11
C PRO A 99 -0.08 -8.02 -0.76
N LEU A 100 0.52 -9.18 -0.53
CA LEU A 100 1.52 -9.72 -1.44
C LEU A 100 0.84 -10.67 -2.42
N ASP A 101 0.68 -10.18 -3.64
CA ASP A 101 -0.01 -10.84 -4.73
C ASP A 101 0.92 -11.77 -5.52
N ALA A 102 0.34 -12.78 -6.15
CA ALA A 102 1.06 -13.70 -7.00
C ALA A 102 1.60 -13.03 -8.27
N LEU A 103 2.87 -13.29 -8.59
CA LEU A 103 3.59 -12.76 -9.76
C LEU A 103 4.09 -13.84 -10.72
N GLY A 104 3.66 -15.11 -10.53
CA GLY A 104 4.04 -16.24 -11.36
C GLY A 104 5.43 -16.79 -11.02
N ASN A 105 6.03 -17.51 -11.99
CA ASN A 105 7.24 -18.32 -11.77
C ASN A 105 8.51 -17.74 -12.41
N VAL A 106 8.41 -16.58 -13.09
CA VAL A 106 9.54 -15.96 -13.78
C VAL A 106 9.84 -14.62 -13.14
N LYS A 107 10.99 -14.49 -12.48
CA LYS A 107 11.40 -13.21 -11.85
C LYS A 107 11.42 -12.10 -12.90
N ASN A 108 10.71 -11.00 -12.61
CA ASN A 108 10.55 -9.85 -13.50
C ASN A 108 9.90 -10.15 -14.87
N GLY A 109 9.26 -11.32 -15.04
CA GLY A 109 8.72 -11.77 -16.33
C GLY A 109 7.72 -10.77 -16.96
N ALA A 110 6.78 -10.26 -16.17
CA ALA A 110 5.78 -9.28 -16.62
C ALA A 110 6.00 -7.87 -16.03
N LYS A 111 7.10 -7.62 -15.32
CA LYS A 111 7.35 -6.40 -14.53
C LYS A 111 7.01 -5.12 -15.30
N LYS A 112 7.66 -4.89 -16.44
CA LYS A 112 7.45 -3.67 -17.24
C LYS A 112 6.01 -3.47 -17.72
N GLN A 113 5.30 -4.57 -17.99
CA GLN A 113 3.90 -4.51 -18.47
C GLN A 113 2.97 -4.15 -17.31
N ILE A 114 3.20 -4.75 -16.15
CA ILE A 114 2.45 -4.47 -14.91
C ILE A 114 2.66 -3.02 -14.50
N GLU A 115 3.91 -2.57 -14.41
CA GLU A 115 4.27 -1.20 -14.03
C GLU A 115 3.65 -0.15 -14.96
N LYS A 116 3.67 -0.38 -16.29
CA LYS A 116 3.00 0.52 -17.24
C LYS A 116 1.49 0.62 -17.00
N LYS A 117 0.83 -0.51 -16.72
CA LYS A 117 -0.61 -0.53 -16.41
C LYS A 117 -0.88 0.19 -15.10
N LYS A 118 -0.14 -0.14 -14.03
CA LYS A 118 -0.25 0.52 -12.72
C LYS A 118 -0.10 2.04 -12.86
N THR A 119 1.00 2.50 -13.46
CA THR A 119 1.26 3.93 -13.67
C THR A 119 0.12 4.62 -14.42
N PHE A 120 -0.37 4.02 -15.51
CA PHE A 120 -1.47 4.58 -16.26
C PHE A 120 -2.77 4.67 -15.45
N TRP A 121 -3.13 3.60 -14.72
CA TRP A 121 -4.35 3.58 -13.92
C TRP A 121 -4.27 4.52 -12.71
N MET A 122 -3.10 4.60 -12.04
CA MET A 122 -2.89 5.58 -10.96
C MET A 122 -3.01 7.02 -11.46
N GLN A 123 -2.48 7.32 -12.66
CA GLN A 123 -2.69 8.63 -13.31
C GLN A 123 -4.18 8.90 -13.58
N CYS A 124 -4.92 7.88 -14.01
CA CYS A 124 -6.36 8.00 -14.24
C CYS A 124 -7.12 8.23 -12.93
N VAL A 125 -6.77 7.51 -11.86
CA VAL A 125 -7.33 7.73 -10.51
C VAL A 125 -7.09 9.16 -10.05
N GLY A 126 -5.85 9.64 -10.10
CA GLY A 126 -5.53 11.03 -9.74
C GLY A 126 -6.23 12.07 -10.63
N CYS A 127 -6.44 11.78 -11.93
CA CYS A 127 -7.23 12.65 -12.81
C CYS A 127 -8.72 12.63 -12.41
N ALA A 128 -9.30 11.48 -12.13
CA ALA A 128 -10.71 11.35 -11.77
C ALA A 128 -11.08 12.06 -10.47
N GLN A 129 -10.16 12.11 -9.51
CA GLN A 129 -10.32 12.79 -8.23
C GLN A 129 -10.04 14.30 -8.28
N SER A 130 -9.24 14.74 -9.26
CA SER A 130 -8.82 16.14 -9.38
C SER A 130 -9.97 17.01 -9.87
N LYS A 131 -10.35 18.02 -9.09
CA LYS A 131 -11.28 19.08 -9.54
C LYS A 131 -10.65 20.02 -10.57
N ASN A 132 -9.33 19.95 -10.77
CA ASN A 132 -8.56 20.88 -11.58
C ASN A 132 -7.99 20.17 -12.81
N ILE A 133 -8.49 20.50 -14.01
CA ILE A 133 -7.98 20.03 -15.31
C ILE A 133 -6.45 20.20 -15.40
N MET A 134 -5.97 21.20 -14.72
CA MET A 134 -4.59 21.67 -14.78
C MET A 134 -3.62 20.86 -13.92
N GLY A 135 -4.08 20.19 -12.84
CA GLY A 135 -3.18 19.59 -11.85
C GLY A 135 -2.09 20.59 -11.41
N THR A 136 -1.04 20.13 -10.82
CA THR A 136 0.12 20.93 -10.41
C THR A 136 1.06 21.32 -11.55
N ASN A 137 0.84 20.83 -12.78
CA ASN A 137 1.71 21.10 -13.91
C ASN A 137 1.58 22.53 -14.44
N LYS A 138 2.65 23.31 -14.33
CA LYS A 138 2.73 24.69 -14.84
C LYS A 138 2.84 24.78 -16.39
N SER A 139 3.21 23.71 -17.10
CA SER A 139 3.41 23.70 -18.54
C SER A 139 2.11 23.52 -19.31
N PHE A 140 1.76 24.49 -20.19
CA PHE A 140 0.58 24.45 -21.05
C PHE A 140 0.55 23.20 -21.97
N VAL A 141 1.68 22.82 -22.55
CA VAL A 141 1.78 21.64 -23.43
C VAL A 141 1.46 20.34 -22.67
N LYS A 142 1.99 20.18 -21.46
CA LYS A 142 1.69 19.02 -20.62
C LYS A 142 0.21 18.95 -20.22
N ARG A 143 -0.43 20.11 -20.02
CA ARG A 143 -1.88 20.21 -19.74
C ARG A 143 -2.71 19.76 -20.94
N LEU A 144 -2.35 20.21 -22.13
CA LEU A 144 -3.06 19.83 -23.35
C LEU A 144 -2.97 18.33 -23.63
N LEU A 145 -1.77 17.72 -23.43
CA LEU A 145 -1.57 16.28 -23.57
C LEU A 145 -2.31 15.48 -22.50
N ARG A 146 -2.50 16.04 -21.29
CA ARG A 146 -3.22 15.39 -20.18
C ARG A 146 -4.74 15.47 -20.33
N PHE A 147 -5.26 16.44 -21.08
CA PHE A 147 -6.70 16.71 -21.20
C PHE A 147 -7.53 15.49 -21.64
N PRO A 148 -7.15 14.69 -22.67
CA PRO A 148 -7.90 13.49 -23.03
C PRO A 148 -7.98 12.45 -21.91
N VAL A 149 -6.87 12.26 -21.18
CA VAL A 149 -6.83 11.34 -20.02
C VAL A 149 -7.71 11.85 -18.90
N TYR A 150 -7.69 13.15 -18.63
CA TYR A 150 -8.54 13.80 -17.64
C TYR A 150 -10.04 13.57 -17.95
N LEU A 151 -10.46 13.89 -19.19
CA LEU A 151 -11.84 13.70 -19.61
C LEU A 151 -12.28 12.23 -19.52
N TYR A 152 -11.46 11.33 -20.05
CA TYR A 152 -11.70 9.87 -19.96
C TYR A 152 -11.83 9.40 -18.52
N SER A 153 -10.98 9.89 -17.63
CA SER A 153 -10.99 9.51 -16.20
C SER A 153 -12.24 10.00 -15.48
N HIS A 154 -12.70 11.23 -15.77
CA HIS A 154 -13.94 11.76 -15.19
C HIS A 154 -15.19 11.02 -15.67
N VAL A 155 -15.22 10.63 -16.96
CA VAL A 155 -16.34 9.84 -17.52
C VAL A 155 -16.41 8.45 -16.89
N LYS A 156 -15.25 7.81 -16.62
CA LYS A 156 -15.20 6.46 -16.03
C LYS A 156 -15.31 6.45 -14.52
N GLY A 157 -14.83 7.50 -13.85
CA GLY A 157 -14.79 7.61 -12.40
C GLY A 157 -13.65 6.83 -11.75
N THR A 158 -13.35 7.20 -10.51
CA THR A 158 -12.25 6.62 -9.70
C THR A 158 -12.39 5.11 -9.54
N LYS A 159 -13.56 4.63 -9.14
CA LYS A 159 -13.83 3.21 -8.90
C LYS A 159 -13.49 2.32 -10.09
N TYR A 160 -13.81 2.74 -11.32
CA TYR A 160 -13.49 1.97 -12.52
C TYR A 160 -12.00 1.66 -12.65
N PHE A 161 -11.12 2.60 -12.32
CA PHE A 161 -9.67 2.40 -12.40
C PHE A 161 -9.16 1.60 -11.19
N LEU A 162 -9.72 1.81 -10.01
CA LEU A 162 -9.40 1.00 -8.84
C LEU A 162 -9.74 -0.47 -9.06
N ASP A 163 -10.88 -0.78 -9.71
CA ASP A 163 -11.28 -2.16 -10.03
C ASP A 163 -10.37 -2.83 -11.09
N LYS A 164 -9.61 -2.04 -11.89
CA LYS A 164 -8.60 -2.59 -12.80
C LYS A 164 -7.45 -3.28 -12.08
N PHE A 165 -7.13 -2.85 -10.87
CA PHE A 165 -6.09 -3.49 -10.06
C PHE A 165 -6.53 -4.89 -9.61
N ASP A 166 -7.82 -5.15 -9.40
CA ASP A 166 -8.32 -6.48 -9.05
C ASP A 166 -8.05 -7.50 -10.17
N VAL A 167 -8.03 -7.04 -11.42
CA VAL A 167 -7.64 -7.89 -12.57
C VAL A 167 -6.16 -8.26 -12.51
N LEU A 168 -5.31 -7.35 -12.03
CA LEU A 168 -3.87 -7.65 -11.88
C LEU A 168 -3.64 -8.63 -10.74
N THR A 169 -4.26 -8.40 -9.58
CA THR A 169 -4.08 -9.22 -8.38
C THR A 169 -4.55 -10.67 -8.60
N ASN A 170 -5.47 -10.88 -9.54
CA ASN A 170 -5.98 -12.20 -9.92
C ASN A 170 -5.33 -12.78 -11.19
N SER A 171 -4.23 -12.20 -11.68
CA SER A 171 -3.60 -12.63 -12.94
C SER A 171 -2.84 -13.95 -12.85
N TYR A 172 -2.41 -14.33 -11.66
CA TYR A 172 -1.66 -15.55 -11.39
C TYR A 172 -2.26 -16.34 -10.23
N SER A 173 -2.20 -17.70 -10.30
CA SER A 173 -2.56 -18.53 -9.15
C SER A 173 -1.51 -18.38 -8.05
N TYR A 174 -1.98 -18.08 -6.83
CA TYR A 174 -1.11 -17.94 -5.66
C TYR A 174 -0.36 -19.26 -5.35
N GLU A 175 -1.05 -20.39 -5.39
CA GLU A 175 -0.49 -21.71 -5.06
C GLU A 175 0.66 -22.08 -6.00
N ASN A 176 0.51 -21.73 -7.29
CA ASN A 176 1.43 -22.09 -8.34
C ASN A 176 2.51 -21.04 -8.61
N SER A 177 2.55 -19.95 -7.85
CA SER A 177 3.52 -18.88 -8.05
C SER A 177 4.71 -19.01 -7.12
N LYS A 178 5.91 -18.82 -7.68
CA LYS A 178 7.16 -18.72 -6.93
C LYS A 178 7.36 -17.31 -6.37
N TYR A 179 6.91 -16.29 -7.09
CA TYR A 179 7.11 -14.88 -6.74
C TYR A 179 5.83 -14.23 -6.28
N VAL A 180 5.96 -13.31 -5.32
CA VAL A 180 4.90 -12.42 -4.83
C VAL A 180 5.40 -10.98 -4.79
N GLY A 181 4.48 -10.02 -4.74
CA GLY A 181 4.81 -8.60 -4.60
C GLY A 181 3.58 -7.72 -4.47
N ASP A 182 3.79 -6.45 -4.16
CA ASP A 182 2.71 -5.47 -4.10
C ASP A 182 2.28 -5.03 -5.51
N LEU A 183 1.00 -5.24 -5.81
CA LEU A 183 0.40 -4.84 -7.09
C LEU A 183 -0.51 -3.61 -6.96
N ILE A 184 -0.78 -3.11 -5.76
CA ILE A 184 -1.85 -2.14 -5.55
C ILE A 184 -1.39 -0.74 -5.12
N TRP A 185 -0.16 -0.59 -4.63
CA TRP A 185 0.30 0.70 -4.10
C TRP A 185 1.28 1.40 -5.03
N ASP A 186 2.54 1.06 -5.02
CA ASP A 186 3.58 1.79 -5.76
C ASP A 186 3.50 1.59 -7.30
N ASN A 187 4.15 2.47 -8.06
CA ASN A 187 4.31 2.32 -9.51
C ASN A 187 5.31 1.22 -9.87
N CYS A 188 6.26 0.93 -8.98
CA CYS A 188 7.20 -0.17 -9.11
C CYS A 188 6.60 -1.49 -8.62
N VAL A 189 7.18 -2.60 -9.07
CA VAL A 189 6.82 -3.93 -8.61
C VAL A 189 8.10 -4.68 -8.25
N THR A 190 8.23 -5.03 -6.98
CA THR A 190 9.33 -5.86 -6.50
C THR A 190 8.89 -7.32 -6.46
N TYR A 191 9.75 -8.21 -6.98
CA TYR A 191 9.50 -9.63 -7.07
C TYR A 191 10.23 -10.35 -5.93
N TYR A 192 9.52 -10.59 -4.83
CA TYR A 192 10.02 -11.38 -3.71
C TYR A 192 9.79 -12.87 -3.96
N GLU A 193 10.68 -13.73 -3.50
CA GLU A 193 10.39 -15.16 -3.43
C GLU A 193 9.33 -15.40 -2.33
N LYS A 194 8.24 -16.08 -2.68
CA LYS A 194 7.11 -16.35 -1.77
C LYS A 194 7.56 -16.99 -0.46
N GLU A 195 8.51 -17.92 -0.53
CA GLU A 195 9.08 -18.62 0.62
C GLU A 195 9.70 -17.72 1.68
N TRP A 196 10.11 -16.48 1.32
CA TRP A 196 10.64 -15.51 2.28
C TRP A 196 9.63 -15.04 3.31
N PHE A 197 8.33 -15.23 3.00
CA PHE A 197 7.20 -14.78 3.81
C PHE A 197 6.38 -15.93 4.41
N GLU A 198 6.66 -17.19 4.07
CA GLU A 198 5.90 -18.34 4.59
C GLU A 198 6.13 -18.51 6.08
N ASP A 199 7.37 -18.36 6.53
CA ASP A 199 7.72 -18.38 7.95
C ASP A 199 7.88 -16.98 8.51
N VAL A 200 7.69 -16.87 9.83
CA VAL A 200 7.76 -15.60 10.57
C VAL A 200 8.60 -15.73 11.82
N GLU A 201 9.27 -14.66 12.19
CA GLU A 201 10.00 -14.51 13.45
C GLU A 201 9.21 -13.59 14.38
N ASP A 202 9.00 -14.03 15.62
CA ASP A 202 8.42 -13.19 16.68
C ASP A 202 9.46 -12.21 17.21
N ILE A 203 9.13 -10.94 17.20
CA ILE A 203 9.98 -9.85 17.70
C ILE A 203 9.23 -8.96 18.68
N ILE A 204 9.98 -8.17 19.44
CA ILE A 204 9.43 -7.04 20.20
C ILE A 204 9.78 -5.76 19.44
N PHE A 205 8.75 -4.99 19.07
CA PHE A 205 8.89 -3.70 18.40
C PHE A 205 8.14 -2.66 19.24
N GLU A 206 8.85 -1.67 19.76
CA GLU A 206 8.33 -0.64 20.66
C GLU A 206 7.51 -1.22 21.84
N GLY A 207 8.02 -2.32 22.42
CA GLY A 207 7.36 -3.00 23.53
C GLY A 207 6.17 -3.89 23.15
N VAL A 208 5.81 -3.98 21.87
CA VAL A 208 4.69 -4.79 21.38
C VAL A 208 5.23 -6.03 20.66
N LYS A 209 4.66 -7.20 20.99
CA LYS A 209 4.96 -8.44 20.28
C LYS A 209 4.38 -8.39 18.87
N THR A 210 5.24 -8.52 17.84
CA THR A 210 4.85 -8.54 16.44
C THR A 210 5.71 -9.54 15.65
N LYS A 211 5.57 -9.58 14.34
CA LYS A 211 6.24 -10.54 13.48
C LYS A 211 6.93 -9.84 12.30
N ILE A 212 8.06 -10.43 11.90
CA ILE A 212 8.76 -10.10 10.66
C ILE A 212 8.91 -11.35 9.78
N PRO A 213 9.17 -11.20 8.47
CA PRO A 213 9.56 -12.32 7.64
C PRO A 213 10.89 -12.92 8.15
N VAL A 214 11.04 -14.23 8.19
CA VAL A 214 12.32 -14.87 8.56
C VAL A 214 13.47 -14.41 7.65
N GLN A 215 13.18 -14.08 6.39
CA GLN A 215 14.15 -13.57 5.45
C GLN A 215 14.12 -12.04 5.32
N ALA A 216 13.81 -11.31 6.42
CA ALA A 216 13.67 -9.85 6.45
C ALA A 216 14.82 -9.11 5.76
N LYS A 217 16.06 -9.56 5.95
CA LYS A 217 17.23 -8.98 5.30
C LYS A 217 17.15 -9.07 3.77
N LYS A 218 16.80 -10.22 3.22
CA LYS A 218 16.67 -10.41 1.75
C LYS A 218 15.52 -9.56 1.19
N VAL A 219 14.42 -9.45 1.94
CA VAL A 219 13.28 -8.62 1.56
C VAL A 219 13.72 -7.16 1.41
N LEU A 220 14.43 -6.62 2.40
CA LEU A 220 14.92 -5.24 2.39
C LEU A 220 16.01 -5.01 1.33
N GLU A 221 16.92 -5.97 1.14
CA GLU A 221 17.95 -5.90 0.09
C GLU A 221 17.34 -5.91 -1.32
N GLU A 222 16.29 -6.70 -1.54
CA GLU A 222 15.58 -6.74 -2.84
C GLU A 222 14.80 -5.45 -3.11
N GLU A 223 14.21 -4.84 -2.06
CA GLU A 223 13.41 -3.60 -2.19
C GLU A 223 14.28 -2.36 -2.34
N TYR A 224 15.28 -2.21 -1.46
CA TYR A 224 16.02 -0.96 -1.29
C TYR A 224 17.51 -1.06 -1.64
N GLY A 225 18.04 -2.27 -1.84
CA GLY A 225 19.49 -2.47 -1.91
C GLY A 225 20.17 -2.21 -0.57
N ASP A 226 20.92 -1.12 -0.47
CA ASP A 226 21.54 -0.70 0.80
C ASP A 226 20.55 0.06 1.70
N TYR A 227 19.71 -0.68 2.42
CA TYR A 227 18.76 -0.10 3.38
C TYR A 227 19.39 0.34 4.70
N MET A 228 20.65 -0.04 4.96
CA MET A 228 21.35 0.33 6.19
C MET A 228 21.86 1.76 6.18
N THR A 229 22.12 2.33 5.01
CA THR A 229 22.53 3.74 4.86
C THR A 229 21.29 4.64 4.90
N PRO A 230 21.15 5.55 5.90
CA PRO A 230 20.03 6.47 5.94
C PRO A 230 20.07 7.47 4.77
N PRO A 231 18.90 8.00 4.32
CA PRO A 231 18.86 9.06 3.32
C PRO A 231 19.55 10.35 3.85
N PRO A 232 19.86 11.33 2.96
CA PRO A 232 20.33 12.65 3.36
C PRO A 232 19.44 13.32 4.41
N GLU A 233 19.99 14.16 5.27
CA GLU A 233 19.24 14.77 6.39
C GLU A 233 18.05 15.61 5.93
N GLU A 234 18.17 16.28 4.79
CA GLU A 234 17.10 17.08 4.18
C GLU A 234 15.89 16.26 3.71
N GLU A 235 16.03 14.95 3.54
CA GLU A 235 14.98 14.03 3.15
C GLU A 235 14.30 13.35 4.37
N ARG A 236 14.81 13.57 5.58
CA ARG A 236 14.32 12.96 6.83
C ARG A 236 13.18 13.78 7.42
N VAL A 237 12.03 13.80 6.74
CA VAL A 237 10.83 14.55 7.15
C VAL A 237 9.62 13.65 7.21
N PRO A 238 8.69 13.86 8.16
CA PRO A 238 7.43 13.12 8.21
C PRO A 238 6.56 13.44 6.99
N TYR A 239 5.70 12.49 6.60
CA TYR A 239 4.82 12.60 5.43
C TYR A 239 3.36 12.89 5.79
N HIS A 240 2.93 12.60 7.01
CA HIS A 240 1.56 12.71 7.44
C HIS A 240 1.39 13.73 8.56
N GLU A 241 0.26 14.43 8.57
CA GLU A 241 -0.15 15.31 9.66
C GLU A 241 -1.46 14.79 10.24
N TYR A 242 -1.54 14.72 11.58
CA TYR A 242 -2.73 14.27 12.30
C TYR A 242 -3.23 15.36 13.24
N ILE A 243 -4.56 15.45 13.39
CA ILE A 243 -5.20 16.19 14.48
C ILE A 243 -5.56 15.16 15.56
N ILE A 244 -5.03 15.37 16.75
CA ILE A 244 -5.29 14.55 17.94
C ILE A 244 -6.37 15.23 18.79
#